data_74c739399af21fb2fd1c88ad7ecd8282
#
_entry.id   74c739399af21fb2fd1c88ad7ecd8282
#
_cell.length_a   1.000
_cell.length_b   1.000
_cell.length_c   1.000
_cell.angle_alpha   90.00
_cell.angle_beta   90.00
_cell.angle_gamma   90.00
#
_symmetry.space_group_name_H-M   'P 1'
#
loop_
_entity.id
_entity.type
_entity.pdbx_description
1 polymer ?
#
loop_
_entity_poly.entity_id
_entity_poly.type
_entity_poly.pdbx_seq_one_letter_code
_entity_poly.pdbx_strand_id
1 'polypeptide(L)'
;MILLDKPYVSDFLKETIARIQYPVVDTPIAREMLAGKRGVTFISQQEAANLVRQNPQELVYSNSENAISWVEQNLPFSSLPHTIGLFKDKVKFREMVKPIFPNFYFKSVPLAELATLSSHDIPKPFIIKPAIGFFSMGVHKVDSDEEWIAIREAIASEIEAVKDLYPKEVMDATNFVIEDCIEGDEFAI
;
A
#
# COMPACT_ATOMS: atom_id res chain seq x y z
N MET A 1 -14.08 10.43 10.32
CA MET A 1 -13.61 9.60 11.46
C MET A 1 -12.13 9.26 11.36
N ILE A 2 -11.52 8.83 12.47
CA ILE A 2 -10.10 8.48 12.52
C ILE A 2 -9.96 6.98 12.77
N LEU A 3 -9.18 6.30 11.96
CA LEU A 3 -8.82 4.90 12.08
C LEU A 3 -7.32 4.78 12.38
N LEU A 4 -6.98 4.30 13.57
CA LEU A 4 -5.60 4.18 14.02
C LEU A 4 -5.13 2.73 13.96
N ASP A 5 -3.89 2.54 13.46
CA ASP A 5 -3.24 1.26 13.41
C ASP A 5 -1.71 1.37 13.63
N LYS A 6 -1.07 0.22 13.84
CA LYS A 6 0.39 0.10 13.99
C LYS A 6 1.11 0.60 12.71
N PRO A 7 2.41 0.90 12.81
CA PRO A 7 3.27 0.69 13.98
C PRO A 7 3.28 1.87 14.97
N TYR A 8 2.88 3.07 14.56
CA TYR A 8 3.15 4.27 15.35
C TYR A 8 2.10 5.37 15.20
N VAL A 9 1.75 6.00 16.32
CA VAL A 9 0.94 7.23 16.37
C VAL A 9 1.77 8.29 17.09
N SER A 10 2.09 9.40 16.43
CA SER A 10 2.89 10.48 17.02
C SER A 10 2.17 11.15 18.18
N ASP A 11 2.92 11.68 19.14
CA ASP A 11 2.33 12.40 20.28
C ASP A 11 1.57 13.64 19.81
N PHE A 12 2.07 14.31 18.75
CA PHE A 12 1.34 15.40 18.11
C PHE A 12 -0.05 14.96 17.60
N LEU A 13 -0.14 13.81 16.93
CA LEU A 13 -1.43 13.30 16.46
C LEU A 13 -2.35 12.92 17.64
N LYS A 14 -1.82 12.27 18.70
CA LYS A 14 -2.58 11.95 19.91
C LYS A 14 -3.15 13.20 20.59
N GLU A 15 -2.37 14.26 20.69
CA GLU A 15 -2.79 15.54 21.25
C GLU A 15 -3.83 16.22 20.38
N THR A 16 -3.63 16.19 19.07
CA THR A 16 -4.57 16.74 18.11
C THR A 16 -5.92 16.05 18.20
N ILE A 17 -5.95 14.72 18.22
CA ILE A 17 -7.19 13.90 18.38
C ILE A 17 -7.92 14.30 19.66
N ALA A 18 -7.22 14.36 20.78
CA ALA A 18 -7.81 14.74 22.07
C ALA A 18 -8.38 16.17 22.06
N ARG A 19 -7.73 17.10 21.34
CA ARG A 19 -8.15 18.51 21.25
C ARG A 19 -9.35 18.71 20.34
N ILE A 20 -9.37 18.07 19.16
CA ILE A 20 -10.46 18.27 18.18
C ILE A 20 -11.67 17.38 18.47
N GLN A 21 -11.52 16.35 19.31
CA GLN A 21 -12.54 15.38 19.68
C GLN A 21 -13.23 14.71 18.47
N TYR A 22 -12.51 14.61 17.35
CA TYR A 22 -13.03 13.93 16.17
C TYR A 22 -13.11 12.42 16.45
N PRO A 23 -14.18 11.73 16.04
CA PRO A 23 -14.42 10.37 16.47
C PRO A 23 -13.34 9.41 15.97
N VAL A 24 -12.83 8.60 16.90
CA VAL A 24 -11.85 7.52 16.65
C VAL A 24 -12.59 6.20 16.66
N VAL A 25 -12.33 5.35 15.68
CA VAL A 25 -12.91 4.00 15.63
C VAL A 25 -12.34 3.16 16.76
N ASP A 26 -13.22 2.57 17.56
CA ASP A 26 -12.87 1.77 18.73
C ASP A 26 -12.32 0.40 18.31
N THR A 27 -11.00 0.33 18.18
CA THR A 27 -10.27 -0.92 17.96
C THR A 27 -9.32 -1.17 19.14
N PRO A 28 -8.93 -2.43 19.42
CA PRO A 28 -7.93 -2.72 20.46
C PRO A 28 -6.64 -1.91 20.26
N ILE A 29 -6.19 -1.75 19.01
CA ILE A 29 -4.98 -0.99 18.66
C ILE A 29 -5.17 0.51 18.96
N ALA A 30 -6.31 1.09 18.59
CA ALA A 30 -6.60 2.50 18.88
C ALA A 30 -6.62 2.75 20.40
N ARG A 31 -7.20 1.83 21.17
CA ARG A 31 -7.20 1.90 22.65
C ARG A 31 -5.79 1.83 23.23
N GLU A 32 -4.95 0.92 22.71
CA GLU A 32 -3.55 0.79 23.13
C GLU A 32 -2.77 2.08 22.83
N MET A 33 -2.87 2.60 21.60
CA MET A 33 -2.11 3.76 21.16
C MET A 33 -2.52 5.07 21.81
N LEU A 34 -3.78 5.20 22.23
CA LEU A 34 -4.32 6.37 22.93
C LEU A 34 -4.43 6.16 24.44
N ALA A 35 -3.82 5.11 24.99
CA ALA A 35 -3.85 4.83 26.40
C ALA A 35 -3.38 6.04 27.24
N GLY A 36 -4.14 6.40 28.26
CA GLY A 36 -3.87 7.54 29.15
C GLY A 36 -4.21 8.92 28.58
N LYS A 37 -4.59 9.05 27.29
CA LYS A 37 -5.06 10.33 26.73
C LYS A 37 -6.51 10.57 27.10
N ARG A 38 -6.78 11.76 27.68
CA ARG A 38 -8.15 12.24 28.00
C ARG A 38 -8.71 13.03 26.82
N GLY A 39 -10.04 13.12 26.71
CA GLY A 39 -10.71 13.91 25.69
C GLY A 39 -10.85 13.20 24.34
N VAL A 40 -10.52 11.92 24.25
CA VAL A 40 -10.72 11.13 23.05
C VAL A 40 -12.17 10.64 22.96
N THR A 41 -12.83 10.89 21.86
CA THR A 41 -14.16 10.38 21.54
C THR A 41 -14.04 9.10 20.72
N PHE A 42 -14.50 7.97 21.27
CA PHE A 42 -14.53 6.69 20.58
C PHE A 42 -15.92 6.39 20.03
N ILE A 43 -15.98 5.82 18.83
CA ILE A 43 -17.21 5.25 18.25
C ILE A 43 -16.98 3.78 17.95
N SER A 44 -18.01 2.97 18.11
CA SER A 44 -17.93 1.54 17.79
C SER A 44 -17.67 1.33 16.29
N GLN A 45 -17.09 0.19 15.94
CA GLN A 45 -16.87 -0.19 14.54
C GLN A 45 -18.19 -0.23 13.75
N GLN A 46 -19.28 -0.62 14.38
CA GLN A 46 -20.61 -0.63 13.78
C GLN A 46 -21.13 0.79 13.52
N GLU A 47 -20.94 1.72 14.45
CA GLU A 47 -21.29 3.14 14.27
C GLU A 47 -20.45 3.75 13.14
N ALA A 48 -19.15 3.46 13.10
CA ALA A 48 -18.26 3.90 12.03
C ALA A 48 -18.74 3.42 10.65
N ALA A 49 -19.11 2.15 10.52
CA ALA A 49 -19.67 1.61 9.29
C ALA A 49 -21.01 2.26 8.91
N ASN A 50 -21.86 2.56 9.90
CA ASN A 50 -23.15 3.23 9.68
C ASN A 50 -22.97 4.68 9.22
N LEU A 51 -21.97 5.41 9.73
CA LEU A 51 -21.64 6.76 9.25
C LEU A 51 -21.32 6.76 7.76
N VAL A 52 -20.49 5.82 7.30
CA VAL A 52 -20.17 5.71 5.86
C VAL A 52 -21.40 5.29 5.03
N ARG A 53 -22.30 4.43 5.55
CA ARG A 53 -23.56 4.09 4.85
C ARG A 53 -24.47 5.29 4.67
N GLN A 54 -24.56 6.13 5.71
CA GLN A 54 -25.42 7.33 5.68
C GLN A 54 -24.80 8.46 4.87
N ASN A 55 -23.46 8.56 4.88
CA ASN A 55 -22.71 9.55 4.14
C ASN A 55 -21.56 8.88 3.34
N PRO A 56 -21.78 8.52 2.06
CA PRO A 56 -20.72 7.92 1.23
C PRO A 56 -19.47 8.79 1.02
N GLN A 57 -19.55 10.08 1.36
CA GLN A 57 -18.43 11.04 1.32
C GLN A 57 -17.77 11.21 2.70
N GLU A 58 -18.10 10.37 3.68
CA GLU A 58 -17.48 10.42 5.01
C GLU A 58 -15.97 10.26 4.91
N LEU A 59 -15.26 11.22 5.50
CA LEU A 59 -13.81 11.21 5.50
C LEU A 59 -13.27 10.21 6.53
N VAL A 60 -12.46 9.28 6.06
CA VAL A 60 -11.73 8.32 6.89
C VAL A 60 -10.25 8.66 6.83
N TYR A 61 -9.73 9.23 7.92
CA TYR A 61 -8.29 9.44 8.07
C TYR A 61 -7.64 8.22 8.70
N SER A 62 -6.52 7.78 8.15
CA SER A 62 -5.68 6.75 8.79
C SER A 62 -4.24 7.22 8.94
N ASN A 63 -3.58 6.78 10.03
CA ASN A 63 -2.16 7.01 10.26
C ASN A 63 -1.28 5.92 9.62
N SER A 64 -1.85 4.83 9.17
CA SER A 64 -1.11 3.65 8.73
C SER A 64 -1.82 2.88 7.62
N GLU A 65 -1.05 2.32 6.71
CA GLU A 65 -1.55 1.40 5.69
C GLU A 65 -2.07 0.07 6.28
N ASN A 66 -1.65 -0.32 7.49
CA ASN A 66 -2.16 -1.52 8.16
C ASN A 66 -3.68 -1.44 8.42
N ALA A 67 -4.24 -0.23 8.49
CA ALA A 67 -5.68 -0.02 8.64
C ALA A 67 -6.50 -0.41 7.39
N ILE A 68 -5.88 -0.70 6.26
CA ILE A 68 -6.57 -1.08 5.02
C ILE A 68 -7.39 -2.34 5.24
N SER A 69 -6.86 -3.33 5.95
CA SER A 69 -7.59 -4.57 6.25
C SER A 69 -8.88 -4.31 7.03
N TRP A 70 -8.88 -3.33 7.94
CA TRP A 70 -10.10 -2.91 8.62
C TRP A 70 -11.14 -2.31 7.65
N VAL A 71 -10.69 -1.47 6.72
CA VAL A 71 -11.56 -0.87 5.68
C VAL A 71 -12.19 -1.96 4.81
N GLU A 72 -11.42 -2.94 4.38
CA GLU A 72 -11.92 -4.05 3.55
C GLU A 72 -12.96 -4.90 4.29
N GLN A 73 -12.74 -5.17 5.58
CA GLN A 73 -13.63 -6.00 6.39
C GLN A 73 -14.90 -5.27 6.81
N ASN A 74 -14.83 -3.98 7.13
CA ASN A 74 -15.93 -3.23 7.74
C ASN A 74 -16.68 -2.30 6.77
N LEU A 75 -16.04 -1.89 5.66
CA LEU A 75 -16.59 -1.00 4.66
C LEU A 75 -16.67 -1.61 3.24
N PRO A 76 -16.93 -2.93 3.08
CA PRO A 76 -16.94 -3.58 1.75
C PRO A 76 -18.03 -3.05 0.81
N PHE A 77 -19.04 -2.38 1.37
CA PHE A 77 -20.15 -1.77 0.64
C PHE A 77 -19.83 -0.38 0.08
N SER A 78 -18.70 0.23 0.48
CA SER A 78 -18.23 1.55 0.03
C SER A 78 -17.30 1.42 -1.18
N SER A 79 -16.97 2.57 -1.81
CA SER A 79 -15.95 2.62 -2.86
C SER A 79 -14.51 2.53 -2.33
N LEU A 80 -14.30 2.66 -1.01
CA LEU A 80 -12.97 2.74 -0.41
C LEU A 80 -12.10 1.51 -0.70
N PRO A 81 -12.54 0.26 -0.49
CA PRO A 81 -11.73 -0.91 -0.78
C PRO A 81 -11.29 -0.98 -2.25
N HIS A 82 -12.21 -0.68 -3.16
CA HIS A 82 -11.90 -0.65 -4.60
C HIS A 82 -10.86 0.42 -4.92
N THR A 83 -11.05 1.63 -4.43
CA THR A 83 -10.14 2.77 -4.67
C THR A 83 -8.76 2.50 -4.08
N ILE A 84 -8.70 2.01 -2.83
CA ILE A 84 -7.44 1.64 -2.17
C ILE A 84 -6.73 0.55 -2.99
N GLY A 85 -7.43 -0.52 -3.36
CA GLY A 85 -6.87 -1.62 -4.16
C GLY A 85 -6.34 -1.16 -5.51
N LEU A 86 -7.00 -0.19 -6.15
CA LEU A 86 -6.55 0.40 -7.42
C LEU A 86 -5.21 1.15 -7.27
N PHE A 87 -5.07 1.96 -6.21
CA PHE A 87 -3.85 2.76 -6.00
C PHE A 87 -2.71 1.99 -5.32
N LYS A 88 -3.03 0.96 -4.53
CA LYS A 88 -2.01 0.11 -3.90
C LYS A 88 -1.37 -0.88 -4.87
N ASP A 89 -2.15 -1.42 -5.80
CA ASP A 89 -1.68 -2.36 -6.80
C ASP A 89 -1.12 -1.60 -8.01
N LYS A 90 0.19 -1.61 -8.15
CA LYS A 90 0.89 -0.89 -9.22
C LYS A 90 0.50 -1.38 -10.62
N VAL A 91 0.14 -2.65 -10.77
CA VAL A 91 -0.33 -3.19 -12.06
C VAL A 91 -1.70 -2.60 -12.40
N LYS A 92 -2.66 -2.63 -11.47
CA LYS A 92 -3.98 -2.03 -11.66
C LYS A 92 -3.89 -0.53 -11.92
N PHE A 93 -3.01 0.15 -11.19
CA PHE A 93 -2.75 1.57 -11.41
C PHE A 93 -2.21 1.85 -12.80
N ARG A 94 -1.23 1.07 -13.29
CA ARG A 94 -0.69 1.21 -14.65
C ARG A 94 -1.74 0.94 -15.73
N GLU A 95 -2.59 -0.07 -15.54
CA GLU A 95 -3.72 -0.32 -16.46
C GLU A 95 -4.70 0.86 -16.49
N MET A 96 -5.01 1.45 -15.35
CA MET A 96 -5.90 2.60 -15.25
C MET A 96 -5.36 3.83 -16.00
N VAL A 97 -4.06 4.12 -15.87
CA VAL A 97 -3.44 5.30 -16.50
C VAL A 97 -2.94 5.06 -17.92
N LYS A 98 -2.97 3.84 -18.42
CA LYS A 98 -2.54 3.48 -19.78
C LYS A 98 -3.17 4.34 -20.90
N PRO A 99 -4.45 4.72 -20.86
CA PRO A 99 -5.01 5.62 -21.87
C PRO A 99 -4.37 7.01 -21.90
N ILE A 100 -3.81 7.46 -20.75
CA ILE A 100 -3.13 8.76 -20.61
C ILE A 100 -1.67 8.65 -21.04
N PHE A 101 -1.02 7.51 -20.74
CA PHE A 101 0.38 7.22 -21.04
C PHE A 101 0.53 5.97 -21.91
N PRO A 102 0.05 5.97 -23.17
CA PRO A 102 -0.05 4.75 -23.99
C PRO A 102 1.31 4.14 -24.36
N ASN A 103 2.36 4.94 -24.33
CA ASN A 103 3.73 4.51 -24.68
C ASN A 103 4.57 4.09 -23.45
N PHE A 104 4.05 4.21 -22.24
CA PHE A 104 4.76 3.78 -21.04
C PHE A 104 4.72 2.26 -20.97
N TYR A 105 5.90 1.63 -21.04
CA TYR A 105 6.00 0.18 -20.98
C TYR A 105 5.75 -0.31 -19.53
N PHE A 106 4.90 -1.30 -19.39
CA PHE A 106 4.82 -2.10 -18.18
C PHE A 106 4.33 -3.52 -18.48
N LYS A 107 4.73 -4.46 -17.64
CA LYS A 107 4.36 -5.87 -17.71
C LYS A 107 4.18 -6.41 -16.31
N SER A 108 3.07 -7.11 -16.07
CA SER A 108 2.86 -7.89 -14.85
C SER A 108 3.54 -9.25 -14.99
N VAL A 109 4.25 -9.68 -13.94
CA VAL A 109 4.99 -10.95 -13.93
C VAL A 109 4.77 -11.64 -12.58
N PRO A 110 4.19 -12.85 -12.56
CA PRO A 110 4.12 -13.67 -11.35
C PRO A 110 5.51 -14.00 -10.81
N LEU A 111 5.67 -14.04 -9.49
CA LEU A 111 6.95 -14.42 -8.84
C LEU A 111 7.48 -15.76 -9.36
N ALA A 112 6.59 -16.73 -9.56
CA ALA A 112 6.96 -18.05 -10.06
C ALA A 112 7.61 -18.04 -11.46
N GLU A 113 7.33 -17.02 -12.25
CA GLU A 113 7.89 -16.87 -13.61
C GLU A 113 9.21 -16.11 -13.63
N LEU A 114 9.55 -15.36 -12.55
CA LEU A 114 10.78 -14.56 -12.51
C LEU A 114 12.04 -15.40 -12.71
N ALA A 115 12.09 -16.60 -12.16
CA ALA A 115 13.25 -17.49 -12.25
C ALA A 115 13.63 -17.84 -13.71
N THR A 116 12.66 -17.88 -14.61
CA THR A 116 12.82 -18.24 -16.02
C THR A 116 12.66 -17.06 -16.97
N LEU A 117 12.31 -15.88 -16.47
CA LEU A 117 12.08 -14.70 -17.28
C LEU A 117 13.39 -14.23 -17.94
N SER A 118 13.38 -14.14 -19.27
CA SER A 118 14.43 -13.46 -20.03
C SER A 118 14.19 -11.96 -20.03
N SER A 119 15.23 -11.16 -19.81
CA SER A 119 15.18 -9.71 -19.90
C SER A 119 15.52 -9.18 -21.30
N HIS A 120 15.91 -10.07 -22.24
CA HIS A 120 16.40 -9.69 -23.55
C HIS A 120 15.42 -8.80 -24.35
N ASP A 121 14.13 -9.11 -24.28
CA ASP A 121 13.07 -8.39 -24.98
C ASP A 121 12.43 -7.27 -24.17
N ILE A 122 12.97 -6.98 -22.97
CA ILE A 122 12.47 -5.90 -22.11
C ILE A 122 13.29 -4.64 -22.38
N PRO A 123 12.65 -3.48 -22.69
CA PRO A 123 13.35 -2.21 -22.82
C PRO A 123 14.19 -1.87 -21.59
N LYS A 124 15.40 -1.37 -21.77
CA LYS A 124 16.33 -1.02 -20.70
C LYS A 124 16.67 0.47 -20.72
N PRO A 125 16.89 1.11 -19.57
CA PRO A 125 16.76 0.54 -18.23
C PRO A 125 15.30 0.31 -17.86
N PHE A 126 15.02 -0.70 -17.01
CA PHE A 126 13.70 -0.91 -16.44
C PHE A 126 13.74 -1.03 -14.91
N ILE A 127 12.58 -0.80 -14.29
CA ILE A 127 12.38 -1.06 -12.86
C ILE A 127 11.55 -2.33 -12.70
N ILE A 128 11.96 -3.20 -11.78
CA ILE A 128 11.12 -4.30 -11.28
C ILE A 128 10.80 -4.08 -9.81
N LYS A 129 9.55 -4.31 -9.43
CA LYS A 129 9.08 -4.14 -8.05
C LYS A 129 7.83 -4.96 -7.76
N PRO A 130 7.55 -5.33 -6.49
CA PRO A 130 6.29 -5.97 -6.12
C PRO A 130 5.09 -5.13 -6.54
N ALA A 131 4.03 -5.78 -7.05
CA ALA A 131 2.80 -5.10 -7.44
C ALA A 131 2.16 -4.37 -6.25
N ILE A 132 2.19 -5.00 -5.07
CA ILE A 132 1.77 -4.39 -3.80
C ILE A 132 2.96 -4.43 -2.84
N GLY A 133 3.39 -3.28 -2.36
CA GLY A 133 4.54 -3.15 -1.45
C GLY A 133 4.83 -1.69 -1.09
N PHE A 134 5.74 -1.50 -0.14
CA PHE A 134 6.13 -0.22 0.42
C PHE A 134 7.62 -0.22 0.83
N PHE A 135 8.16 0.94 1.22
CA PHE A 135 9.56 1.13 1.64
C PHE A 135 10.62 0.62 0.67
N SER A 136 10.33 0.66 -0.64
CA SER A 136 11.24 0.21 -1.70
C SER A 136 11.73 -1.23 -1.57
N MET A 137 11.07 -2.07 -0.78
CA MET A 137 11.42 -3.49 -0.68
C MET A 137 11.16 -4.21 -2.00
N GLY A 138 12.15 -4.96 -2.47
CA GLY A 138 12.09 -5.68 -3.74
C GLY A 138 12.06 -4.77 -4.98
N VAL A 139 12.49 -3.50 -4.86
CA VAL A 139 12.58 -2.55 -5.98
C VAL A 139 14.00 -2.53 -6.52
N HIS A 140 14.16 -2.91 -7.78
CA HIS A 140 15.45 -2.95 -8.45
C HIS A 140 15.39 -2.26 -9.81
N LYS A 141 16.45 -1.51 -10.14
CA LYS A 141 16.73 -1.02 -11.48
C LYS A 141 17.59 -2.05 -12.20
N VAL A 142 17.29 -2.30 -13.46
CA VAL A 142 18.02 -3.23 -14.32
C VAL A 142 18.52 -2.45 -15.54
N ASP A 143 19.83 -2.30 -15.63
CA ASP A 143 20.48 -1.58 -16.74
C ASP A 143 20.97 -2.53 -17.84
N SER A 144 21.21 -3.83 -17.51
CA SER A 144 21.72 -4.82 -18.48
C SER A 144 21.17 -6.23 -18.25
N ASP A 145 21.35 -7.13 -19.23
CA ASP A 145 20.96 -8.53 -19.10
C ASP A 145 21.88 -9.30 -18.13
N GLU A 146 23.11 -8.87 -17.99
CA GLU A 146 24.08 -9.48 -17.05
C GLU A 146 23.65 -9.23 -15.58
N GLU A 147 23.19 -8.00 -15.28
CA GLU A 147 22.71 -7.66 -13.93
C GLU A 147 21.41 -8.39 -13.58
N TRP A 148 20.57 -8.68 -14.56
CA TRP A 148 19.28 -9.33 -14.35
C TRP A 148 19.39 -10.67 -13.60
N ILE A 149 20.43 -11.46 -13.88
CA ILE A 149 20.63 -12.77 -13.23
C ILE A 149 20.80 -12.59 -11.71
N ALA A 150 21.68 -11.67 -11.29
CA ALA A 150 21.94 -11.39 -9.88
C ALA A 150 20.72 -10.76 -9.19
N ILE A 151 20.01 -9.86 -9.87
CA ILE A 151 18.82 -9.19 -9.35
C ILE A 151 17.69 -10.20 -9.09
N ARG A 152 17.45 -11.17 -9.96
CA ARG A 152 16.44 -12.22 -9.73
C ARG A 152 16.71 -13.02 -8.46
N GLU A 153 17.98 -13.36 -8.21
CA GLU A 153 18.38 -14.10 -7.01
C GLU A 153 18.19 -13.22 -5.75
N ALA A 154 18.53 -11.94 -5.83
CA ALA A 154 18.31 -10.98 -4.75
C ALA A 154 16.82 -10.85 -4.42
N ILE A 155 15.96 -10.65 -5.42
CA ILE A 155 14.50 -10.58 -5.24
C ILE A 155 13.97 -11.82 -4.53
N ALA A 156 14.36 -13.02 -4.96
CA ALA A 156 13.89 -14.26 -4.34
C ALA A 156 14.28 -14.34 -2.85
N SER A 157 15.50 -13.92 -2.51
CA SER A 157 15.99 -13.88 -1.14
C SER A 157 15.25 -12.82 -0.28
N GLU A 158 15.05 -11.62 -0.81
CA GLU A 158 14.34 -10.52 -0.13
C GLU A 158 12.89 -10.90 0.16
N ILE A 159 12.20 -11.50 -0.80
CA ILE A 159 10.80 -11.92 -0.63
C ILE A 159 10.68 -13.00 0.44
N GLU A 160 11.57 -14.00 0.43
CA GLU A 160 11.57 -15.04 1.45
C GLU A 160 11.76 -14.48 2.86
N ALA A 161 12.58 -13.43 3.01
CA ALA A 161 12.81 -12.78 4.30
C ALA A 161 11.61 -12.00 4.86
N VAL A 162 10.68 -11.57 4.01
CA VAL A 162 9.57 -10.66 4.43
C VAL A 162 8.17 -11.24 4.24
N LYS A 163 8.03 -12.41 3.61
CA LYS A 163 6.74 -13.00 3.20
C LYS A 163 5.70 -13.13 4.32
N ASP A 164 6.16 -13.32 5.57
CA ASP A 164 5.28 -13.56 6.73
C ASP A 164 5.22 -12.34 7.68
N LEU A 165 5.84 -11.21 7.32
CA LEU A 165 5.91 -10.05 8.20
C LEU A 165 4.72 -9.10 8.07
N TYR A 166 4.00 -9.14 6.95
CA TYR A 166 2.95 -8.18 6.63
C TYR A 166 1.69 -8.85 6.08
N PRO A 167 0.49 -8.25 6.33
CA PRO A 167 -0.74 -8.67 5.65
C PRO A 167 -0.62 -8.53 4.13
N LYS A 168 -1.31 -9.39 3.37
CA LYS A 168 -1.27 -9.37 1.90
C LYS A 168 -1.78 -8.06 1.29
N GLU A 169 -2.73 -7.41 1.97
CA GLU A 169 -3.29 -6.10 1.57
C GLU A 169 -2.25 -4.98 1.64
N VAL A 170 -1.20 -5.19 2.45
CA VAL A 170 -0.10 -4.23 2.65
C VAL A 170 1.09 -4.60 1.78
N MET A 171 1.43 -5.89 1.70
CA MET A 171 2.52 -6.42 0.89
C MET A 171 2.13 -7.76 0.27
N ASP A 172 2.01 -7.78 -1.05
CA ASP A 172 1.85 -9.00 -1.83
C ASP A 172 2.95 -9.10 -2.88
N ALA A 173 3.88 -10.00 -2.62
CA ALA A 173 5.00 -10.29 -3.51
C ALA A 173 4.75 -11.51 -4.42
N THR A 174 3.51 -11.95 -4.57
CA THR A 174 3.16 -13.02 -5.52
C THR A 174 3.21 -12.54 -6.97
N ASN A 175 3.10 -11.22 -7.18
CA ASN A 175 3.14 -10.60 -8.49
C ASN A 175 4.06 -9.37 -8.49
N PHE A 176 4.73 -9.16 -9.61
CA PHE A 176 5.65 -8.04 -9.85
C PHE A 176 5.18 -7.20 -11.03
N VAL A 177 5.56 -5.94 -11.05
CA VAL A 177 5.52 -5.11 -12.22
C VAL A 177 6.94 -4.81 -12.69
N ILE A 178 7.17 -5.01 -13.98
CA ILE A 178 8.32 -4.50 -14.70
C ILE A 178 7.83 -3.29 -15.48
N GLU A 179 8.53 -2.16 -15.39
CA GLU A 179 8.10 -0.93 -16.04
C GLU A 179 9.28 -0.06 -16.48
N ASP A 180 9.03 0.86 -17.39
CA ASP A 180 10.02 1.85 -17.80
C ASP A 180 10.63 2.57 -16.61
N CYS A 181 11.94 2.78 -16.63
CA CYS A 181 12.63 3.63 -15.68
C CYS A 181 12.36 5.10 -16.03
N ILE A 182 11.62 5.79 -15.19
CA ILE A 182 11.40 7.24 -15.35
C ILE A 182 12.66 7.97 -14.87
N GLU A 183 13.26 8.75 -15.76
CA GLU A 183 14.40 9.60 -15.44
C GLU A 183 13.92 11.03 -15.11
N GLY A 184 14.56 11.68 -14.13
CA GLY A 184 14.25 13.05 -13.72
C GLY A 184 14.45 13.26 -12.24
N ASP A 185 14.17 14.48 -11.79
CA ASP A 185 14.18 14.83 -10.38
C ASP A 185 12.88 14.37 -9.69
N GLU A 186 13.00 13.77 -8.51
CA GLU A 186 11.87 13.34 -7.71
C GLU A 186 11.50 14.42 -6.69
N PHE A 187 10.22 14.80 -6.65
CA PHE A 187 9.69 15.77 -5.71
C PHE A 187 8.55 15.16 -4.90
N ALA A 188 8.58 15.38 -3.57
CA ALA A 188 7.42 15.17 -2.71
C ALA A 188 6.67 16.50 -2.56
N ILE A 189 5.36 16.47 -2.79
CA ILE A 189 4.47 17.64 -2.71
C ILE A 189 3.57 17.50 -1.48
#